data_28759459b7e43ff05ed8e86a9de31543
#
_entry.id   28759459b7e43ff05ed8e86a9de31543
#
_cell.length_a   1.000
_cell.length_b   1.000
_cell.length_c   1.000
_cell.angle_alpha   90.00
_cell.angle_beta   90.00
_cell.angle_gamma   90.00
#
_symmetry.space_group_name_H-M   'P 1'
#
loop_
_entity.id
_entity.type
_entity.pdbx_description
1 polymer ?
#
loop_
_entity_poly.entity_id
_entity_poly.type
_entity_poly.pdbx_seq_one_letter_code
_entity_poly.pdbx_strand_id
1 'polypeptide(L)'
;YPQRLKIDWETMMGLGKINGSDVNEKFSMSILAANISQNVNGVSMLHGKVSQEIFSNMYPGYLPEELHISYVTNGVHYPTWTAKEWKAIHAKVFGPEFQTHHYDKKCFEGIYKVSDAEIWNTRKILKKTLIETVKEKLSDTAISNHYSPSQVVTIKETLRDDVLTIGFARRFATYKRATLLFSDLDRLDAIVNNPEMPVQFLFAGKAHPADKAGQDLIKQIVEISKQDRFIGKIVFVPGYDISLAKRLVQGVDVWMNNPTRPQEASGTSGEKAAMNGVMHFSVLDGWWVEGYKQGAGWALPMERTYDDQRYQNELDAATIYTTIENEIAPLYYDIDKNTGRAEGWIEYIRNTVAQVACNFTTNRMLTDYVNQYYAPQSVR
;
A
#
# COMPACT_ATOMS: atom_id res chain seq x y z
N TYR A 1 12.33 33.50 15.70
CA TYR A 1 11.30 32.89 16.54
C TYR A 1 11.52 33.22 18.05
N PRO A 2 12.70 33.09 18.68
CA PRO A 2 12.91 33.33 20.12
C PRO A 2 12.35 34.65 20.57
N GLN A 3 12.69 35.75 19.88
CA GLN A 3 12.21 37.10 20.20
C GLN A 3 10.67 37.23 20.23
N ARG A 4 9.96 36.50 19.31
CA ARG A 4 8.49 36.52 19.27
C ARG A 4 7.88 35.71 20.42
N LEU A 5 8.55 34.65 20.86
CA LEU A 5 8.14 33.79 21.96
C LEU A 5 8.58 34.31 23.31
N LYS A 6 9.43 35.37 23.34
CA LYS A 6 10.04 35.95 24.55
C LYS A 6 10.84 34.91 25.36
N ILE A 7 11.53 34.00 24.67
CA ILE A 7 12.45 33.04 25.26
C ILE A 7 13.83 33.22 24.64
N ASP A 8 14.88 32.83 25.34
CA ASP A 8 16.23 32.82 24.79
C ASP A 8 16.43 31.68 23.77
N TRP A 9 17.54 31.75 23.03
CA TRP A 9 17.87 30.78 22.00
C TRP A 9 18.13 29.39 22.57
N GLU A 10 18.78 29.27 23.70
CA GLU A 10 19.16 28.00 24.33
C GLU A 10 17.88 27.24 24.78
N THR A 11 16.97 27.94 25.44
CA THR A 11 15.66 27.42 25.83
C THR A 11 14.89 26.90 24.58
N MET A 12 14.87 27.70 23.51
CA MET A 12 14.18 27.25 22.28
C MET A 12 14.82 26.01 21.67
N MET A 13 16.15 25.96 21.62
CA MET A 13 16.87 24.80 21.07
C MET A 13 16.74 23.58 22.00
N GLY A 14 16.66 23.79 23.30
CA GLY A 14 16.45 22.73 24.28
C GLY A 14 15.14 21.99 24.11
N LEU A 15 14.06 22.63 23.61
CA LEU A 15 12.78 21.99 23.34
C LEU A 15 12.84 20.87 22.29
N GLY A 16 13.83 20.92 21.40
CA GLY A 16 14.03 19.90 20.38
C GLY A 16 15.12 18.88 20.71
N LYS A 17 15.49 18.75 21.98
CA LYS A 17 16.50 17.81 22.46
C LYS A 17 15.99 16.99 23.63
N ILE A 18 16.53 15.78 23.79
CA ILE A 18 16.26 14.92 24.95
C ILE A 18 16.89 15.54 26.18
N ASN A 19 18.18 15.90 26.07
CA ASN A 19 18.89 16.68 27.09
C ASN A 19 19.08 18.12 26.59
N GLY A 20 18.19 19.02 27.01
CA GLY A 20 18.20 20.43 26.59
C GLY A 20 19.51 21.18 26.81
N SER A 21 20.33 20.75 27.78
CA SER A 21 21.63 21.34 28.10
C SER A 21 22.80 20.74 27.30
N ASP A 22 22.63 19.65 26.59
CA ASP A 22 23.67 19.06 25.74
C ASP A 22 23.87 19.89 24.46
N VAL A 23 25.02 20.57 24.37
CA VAL A 23 25.38 21.38 23.21
C VAL A 23 25.64 20.53 21.94
N ASN A 24 26.00 19.26 22.10
CA ASN A 24 26.31 18.35 21.00
C ASN A 24 25.07 17.64 20.44
N GLU A 25 24.00 17.58 21.20
CA GLU A 25 22.75 16.95 20.74
C GLU A 25 22.09 17.82 19.66
N LYS A 26 21.78 17.17 18.54
CA LYS A 26 21.14 17.86 17.41
C LYS A 26 19.66 18.10 17.69
N PHE A 27 19.20 19.28 17.29
CA PHE A 27 17.77 19.60 17.33
C PHE A 27 16.93 18.62 16.48
N SER A 28 15.90 18.04 17.09
CA SER A 28 14.95 17.15 16.45
C SER A 28 13.54 17.75 16.45
N MET A 29 12.93 17.88 15.27
CA MET A 29 11.53 18.31 15.15
C MET A 29 10.56 17.33 15.79
N SER A 30 10.89 16.05 15.82
CA SER A 30 10.06 15.03 16.47
C SER A 30 10.04 15.17 17.98
N ILE A 31 11.22 15.46 18.58
CA ILE A 31 11.33 15.73 20.02
C ILE A 31 10.61 17.03 20.37
N LEU A 32 10.80 18.09 19.57
CA LEU A 32 10.04 19.33 19.75
C LEU A 32 8.54 19.06 19.74
N ALA A 33 8.05 18.35 18.74
CA ALA A 33 6.62 18.04 18.62
C ALA A 33 6.12 17.26 19.84
N ALA A 34 6.86 16.25 20.30
CA ALA A 34 6.49 15.48 21.49
C ALA A 34 6.45 16.34 22.76
N ASN A 35 7.43 17.24 22.94
CA ASN A 35 7.53 18.11 24.12
C ASN A 35 6.41 19.15 24.21
N ILE A 36 5.90 19.64 23.08
CA ILE A 36 4.85 20.68 23.07
C ILE A 36 3.45 20.15 22.80
N SER A 37 3.31 18.84 22.56
CA SER A 37 2.02 18.19 22.31
C SER A 37 1.46 17.59 23.62
N GLN A 38 0.16 17.72 23.81
CA GLN A 38 -0.51 17.10 24.94
C GLN A 38 -0.63 15.57 24.77
N ASN A 39 -0.84 15.11 23.54
CA ASN A 39 -0.93 13.71 23.21
C ASN A 39 -0.04 13.38 22.00
N VAL A 40 0.55 12.19 22.02
CA VAL A 40 1.37 11.65 20.93
C VAL A 40 0.79 10.30 20.53
N ASN A 41 0.68 10.05 19.23
CA ASN A 41 0.16 8.77 18.73
C ASN A 41 0.90 8.29 17.49
N GLY A 42 0.98 6.97 17.34
CA GLY A 42 1.31 6.31 16.08
C GLY A 42 0.15 6.30 15.11
N VAL A 43 0.43 5.96 13.84
CA VAL A 43 -0.55 5.92 12.75
C VAL A 43 -0.90 4.49 12.30
N SER A 44 -0.48 3.50 13.08
CA SER A 44 -0.91 2.10 13.10
C SER A 44 -0.56 1.50 14.47
N MET A 45 -1.11 0.35 14.79
CA MET A 45 -0.82 -0.36 16.04
C MET A 45 0.69 -0.62 16.20
N LEU A 46 1.32 -1.17 15.17
CA LEU A 46 2.76 -1.43 15.19
C LEU A 46 3.56 -0.15 15.32
N HIS A 47 3.18 0.91 14.60
CA HIS A 47 3.87 2.21 14.69
C HIS A 47 3.71 2.85 16.07
N GLY A 48 2.61 2.63 16.76
CA GLY A 48 2.47 3.03 18.17
C GLY A 48 3.55 2.40 19.04
N LYS A 49 3.74 1.08 18.95
CA LYS A 49 4.80 0.35 19.67
C LYS A 49 6.20 0.81 19.30
N VAL A 50 6.49 0.94 18.01
CA VAL A 50 7.78 1.45 17.52
C VAL A 50 8.03 2.89 18.00
N SER A 51 7.00 3.71 18.07
CA SER A 51 7.10 5.07 18.59
C SER A 51 7.41 5.09 20.09
N GLN A 52 6.86 4.17 20.88
CA GLN A 52 7.21 4.01 22.28
C GLN A 52 8.71 3.70 22.45
N GLU A 53 9.24 2.81 21.61
CA GLU A 53 10.69 2.50 21.61
C GLU A 53 11.53 3.71 21.19
N ILE A 54 11.17 4.40 20.10
CA ILE A 54 11.90 5.57 19.58
C ILE A 54 11.97 6.70 20.61
N PHE A 55 10.88 6.97 21.32
CA PHE A 55 10.79 8.07 22.27
C PHE A 55 11.12 7.67 23.71
N SER A 56 11.49 6.41 23.98
CA SER A 56 11.78 5.91 25.34
C SER A 56 12.83 6.74 26.08
N ASN A 57 13.87 7.20 25.38
CA ASN A 57 14.92 8.02 25.97
C ASN A 57 14.44 9.41 26.45
N MET A 58 13.27 9.88 26.02
CA MET A 58 12.67 11.12 26.53
C MET A 58 12.05 10.96 27.94
N TYR A 59 11.85 9.71 28.37
CA TYR A 59 11.12 9.38 29.59
C TYR A 59 11.96 8.42 30.45
N PRO A 60 13.10 8.91 31.05
CA PRO A 60 13.97 8.06 31.84
C PRO A 60 13.22 7.48 33.05
N GLY A 61 13.37 6.18 33.26
CA GLY A 61 12.71 5.46 34.35
C GLY A 61 11.40 4.79 33.97
N TYR A 62 10.93 4.96 32.75
CA TYR A 62 9.76 4.24 32.21
C TYR A 62 10.19 3.18 31.20
N LEU A 63 9.49 2.06 31.17
CA LEU A 63 9.59 1.09 30.08
C LEU A 63 8.86 1.64 28.85
N PRO A 64 9.24 1.28 27.60
CA PRO A 64 8.58 1.77 26.40
C PRO A 64 7.05 1.58 26.41
N GLU A 65 6.55 0.44 26.87
CA GLU A 65 5.14 0.09 26.97
C GLU A 65 4.35 0.89 28.02
N GLU A 66 5.03 1.57 28.93
CA GLU A 66 4.41 2.45 29.93
C GLU A 66 4.21 3.87 29.39
N LEU A 67 4.80 4.20 28.25
CA LEU A 67 4.67 5.53 27.66
C LEU A 67 3.24 5.77 27.17
N HIS A 68 2.71 6.95 27.43
CA HIS A 68 1.39 7.39 26.97
C HIS A 68 1.38 7.71 25.46
N ILE A 69 2.02 6.86 24.65
CA ILE A 69 1.99 6.91 23.19
C ILE A 69 1.07 5.79 22.72
N SER A 70 -0.10 6.16 22.24
CA SER A 70 -1.08 5.22 21.71
C SER A 70 -1.06 5.23 20.17
N TYR A 71 -2.12 4.78 19.52
CA TYR A 71 -2.22 4.82 18.06
C TYR A 71 -3.66 5.07 17.61
N VAL A 72 -3.78 5.68 16.43
CA VAL A 72 -4.98 5.64 15.60
C VAL A 72 -4.55 5.24 14.21
N THR A 73 -4.98 4.06 13.77
CA THR A 73 -4.60 3.57 12.46
C THR A 73 -5.21 4.43 11.37
N ASN A 74 -4.41 4.76 10.36
CA ASN A 74 -4.86 5.56 9.23
C ASN A 74 -6.07 4.93 8.53
N GLY A 75 -6.79 5.75 7.80
CA GLY A 75 -7.89 5.34 6.94
C GLY A 75 -7.96 6.23 5.71
N VAL A 76 -8.65 5.75 4.69
CA VAL A 76 -8.74 6.41 3.39
C VAL A 76 -10.14 6.94 3.11
N HIS A 77 -10.22 8.03 2.35
CA HIS A 77 -11.48 8.69 2.02
C HIS A 77 -12.23 7.86 0.97
N TYR A 78 -13.22 7.10 1.41
CA TYR A 78 -14.03 6.20 0.59
C TYR A 78 -14.56 6.88 -0.70
N PRO A 79 -15.19 8.09 -0.66
CA PRO A 79 -15.72 8.71 -1.87
C PRO A 79 -14.66 9.06 -2.92
N THR A 80 -13.42 9.32 -2.51
CA THR A 80 -12.32 9.66 -3.42
C THR A 80 -11.70 8.43 -4.08
N TRP A 81 -11.50 7.35 -3.32
CA TRP A 81 -10.67 6.22 -3.77
C TRP A 81 -11.48 5.06 -4.32
N THR A 82 -12.74 4.91 -3.92
CA THR A 82 -13.62 3.87 -4.46
C THR A 82 -14.11 4.22 -5.85
N ALA A 83 -14.03 3.28 -6.77
CA ALA A 83 -14.51 3.43 -8.15
C ALA A 83 -16.02 3.67 -8.19
N LYS A 84 -16.49 4.40 -9.20
CA LYS A 84 -17.92 4.70 -9.37
C LYS A 84 -18.77 3.42 -9.53
N GLU A 85 -18.21 2.41 -10.17
CA GLU A 85 -18.82 1.10 -10.39
C GLU A 85 -19.08 0.41 -9.04
N TRP A 86 -18.09 0.39 -8.15
CA TRP A 86 -18.24 -0.15 -6.80
C TRP A 86 -19.21 0.68 -5.96
N LYS A 87 -19.14 2.01 -6.04
CA LYS A 87 -20.09 2.87 -5.33
C LYS A 87 -21.53 2.63 -5.73
N ALA A 88 -21.79 2.33 -7.01
CA ALA A 88 -23.13 1.97 -7.49
C ALA A 88 -23.63 0.65 -6.88
N ILE A 89 -22.76 -0.35 -6.76
CA ILE A 89 -23.07 -1.62 -6.10
C ILE A 89 -23.30 -1.39 -4.60
N HIS A 90 -22.37 -0.73 -3.93
CA HIS A 90 -22.43 -0.46 -2.48
C HIS A 90 -23.69 0.31 -2.10
N ALA A 91 -24.13 1.29 -2.91
CA ALA A 91 -25.38 2.03 -2.67
C ALA A 91 -26.62 1.13 -2.64
N LYS A 92 -26.60 -0.01 -3.36
CA LYS A 92 -27.72 -0.97 -3.36
C LYS A 92 -27.71 -1.88 -2.13
N VAL A 93 -26.53 -2.28 -1.64
CA VAL A 93 -26.39 -3.40 -0.69
C VAL A 93 -25.91 -2.99 0.70
N PHE A 94 -25.30 -1.81 0.87
CA PHE A 94 -24.82 -1.34 2.18
C PHE A 94 -25.84 -0.53 2.97
N GLY A 95 -26.99 -0.23 2.36
CA GLY A 95 -28.07 0.54 2.98
C GLY A 95 -27.91 2.07 2.87
N PRO A 96 -28.99 2.81 3.13
CA PRO A 96 -29.05 4.24 2.88
C PRO A 96 -28.11 5.04 3.82
N GLU A 97 -27.86 4.55 5.02
CA GLU A 97 -27.04 5.23 6.02
C GLU A 97 -25.55 5.17 5.70
N PHE A 98 -25.11 4.24 4.86
CA PHE A 98 -23.71 4.07 4.49
C PHE A 98 -23.08 5.34 3.94
N GLN A 99 -23.82 6.18 3.23
CA GLN A 99 -23.33 7.44 2.65
C GLN A 99 -22.72 8.39 3.70
N THR A 100 -23.21 8.32 4.94
CA THR A 100 -22.79 9.18 6.06
C THR A 100 -22.09 8.41 7.18
N HIS A 101 -22.20 7.07 7.19
CA HIS A 101 -21.72 6.21 8.27
C HIS A 101 -20.71 5.16 7.78
N HIS A 102 -19.69 5.57 7.01
CA HIS A 102 -18.62 4.67 6.53
C HIS A 102 -17.81 4.01 7.67
N TYR A 103 -18.06 4.34 8.92
CA TYR A 103 -17.47 3.70 10.10
C TYR A 103 -18.22 2.44 10.53
N ASP A 104 -19.45 2.24 10.08
CA ASP A 104 -20.21 1.05 10.42
C ASP A 104 -19.76 -0.15 9.56
N LYS A 105 -18.96 -1.02 10.19
CA LYS A 105 -18.41 -2.22 9.56
C LYS A 105 -19.47 -3.18 9.06
N LYS A 106 -20.64 -3.25 9.71
CA LYS A 106 -21.73 -4.16 9.35
C LYS A 106 -22.31 -3.85 7.97
N CYS A 107 -22.30 -2.58 7.57
CA CYS A 107 -22.76 -2.19 6.24
C CYS A 107 -21.97 -2.91 5.14
N PHE A 108 -20.66 -3.10 5.31
CA PHE A 108 -19.79 -3.73 4.34
C PHE A 108 -20.09 -5.22 4.11
N GLU A 109 -20.73 -5.90 5.09
CA GLU A 109 -21.19 -7.29 4.93
C GLU A 109 -22.24 -7.43 3.83
N GLY A 110 -22.89 -6.34 3.42
CA GLY A 110 -23.80 -6.30 2.30
C GLY A 110 -23.17 -6.80 0.98
N ILE A 111 -21.83 -6.77 0.85
CA ILE A 111 -21.11 -7.27 -0.34
C ILE A 111 -21.35 -8.77 -0.57
N TYR A 112 -21.59 -9.56 0.46
CA TYR A 112 -21.91 -10.99 0.33
C TYR A 112 -23.23 -11.27 -0.39
N LYS A 113 -24.12 -10.26 -0.52
CA LYS A 113 -25.38 -10.35 -1.25
C LYS A 113 -25.24 -10.05 -2.76
N VAL A 114 -24.07 -9.55 -3.17
CA VAL A 114 -23.80 -9.23 -4.57
C VAL A 114 -23.51 -10.52 -5.35
N SER A 115 -24.06 -10.66 -6.53
CA SER A 115 -23.84 -11.85 -7.36
C SER A 115 -22.39 -11.93 -7.87
N ASP A 116 -21.89 -13.14 -8.07
CA ASP A 116 -20.55 -13.39 -8.63
C ASP A 116 -20.36 -12.72 -9.98
N ALA A 117 -21.39 -12.74 -10.81
CA ALA A 117 -21.37 -12.10 -12.12
C ALA A 117 -21.18 -10.57 -12.02
N GLU A 118 -21.82 -9.91 -11.06
CA GLU A 118 -21.72 -8.46 -10.88
C GLU A 118 -20.33 -8.08 -10.35
N ILE A 119 -19.78 -8.82 -9.38
CA ILE A 119 -18.42 -8.63 -8.87
C ILE A 119 -17.38 -8.83 -9.98
N TRP A 120 -17.45 -9.97 -10.67
CA TRP A 120 -16.50 -10.32 -11.73
C TRP A 120 -16.51 -9.31 -12.88
N ASN A 121 -17.69 -8.92 -13.35
CA ASN A 121 -17.83 -7.93 -14.42
C ASN A 121 -17.30 -6.56 -14.00
N THR A 122 -17.56 -6.14 -12.77
CA THR A 122 -17.04 -4.88 -12.24
C THR A 122 -15.51 -4.87 -12.24
N ARG A 123 -14.88 -5.95 -11.78
CA ARG A 123 -13.43 -6.08 -11.81
C ARG A 123 -12.87 -6.04 -13.24
N LYS A 124 -13.51 -6.75 -14.18
CA LYS A 124 -13.11 -6.73 -15.61
C LYS A 124 -13.18 -5.34 -16.22
N ILE A 125 -14.24 -4.58 -15.95
CA ILE A 125 -14.39 -3.19 -16.43
C ILE A 125 -13.28 -2.30 -15.90
N LEU A 126 -13.00 -2.37 -14.59
CA LEU A 126 -11.98 -1.53 -13.95
C LEU A 126 -10.57 -1.88 -14.45
N LYS A 127 -10.28 -3.16 -14.61
CA LYS A 127 -9.00 -3.63 -15.14
C LYS A 127 -8.80 -3.21 -16.59
N LYS A 128 -9.81 -3.40 -17.45
CA LYS A 128 -9.78 -2.94 -18.84
C LYS A 128 -9.49 -1.44 -18.92
N THR A 129 -10.20 -0.64 -18.13
CA THR A 129 -9.98 0.82 -18.07
C THR A 129 -8.54 1.17 -17.63
N LEU A 130 -7.98 0.43 -16.67
CA LEU A 130 -6.58 0.62 -16.27
C LEU A 130 -5.62 0.30 -17.41
N ILE A 131 -5.76 -0.87 -18.04
CA ILE A 131 -4.88 -1.30 -19.13
C ILE A 131 -4.91 -0.33 -20.31
N GLU A 132 -6.10 0.15 -20.70
CA GLU A 132 -6.24 1.19 -21.72
C GLU A 132 -5.52 2.48 -21.32
N THR A 133 -5.71 2.96 -20.10
CA THR A 133 -5.01 4.15 -19.56
C THR A 133 -3.49 3.99 -19.58
N VAL A 134 -2.99 2.80 -19.23
CA VAL A 134 -1.53 2.53 -19.26
C VAL A 134 -1.00 2.55 -20.70
N LYS A 135 -1.71 1.92 -21.64
CA LYS A 135 -1.35 1.90 -23.06
C LYS A 135 -1.32 3.31 -23.68
N GLU A 136 -2.27 4.17 -23.33
CA GLU A 136 -2.30 5.57 -23.75
C GLU A 136 -1.11 6.34 -23.19
N LYS A 137 -0.88 6.30 -21.86
CA LYS A 137 0.26 6.99 -21.21
C LYS A 137 1.61 6.57 -21.79
N LEU A 138 1.79 5.29 -22.07
CA LEU A 138 3.03 4.80 -22.68
C LEU A 138 3.23 5.33 -24.10
N SER A 139 2.15 5.46 -24.88
CA SER A 139 2.21 6.04 -26.23
C SER A 139 2.58 7.52 -26.19
N ASP A 140 1.93 8.29 -25.33
CA ASP A 140 2.13 9.74 -25.20
C ASP A 140 3.53 10.09 -24.71
N THR A 141 4.16 9.19 -23.95
CA THR A 141 5.48 9.41 -23.36
C THR A 141 6.59 8.60 -23.99
N ALA A 142 6.32 7.87 -25.08
CA ALA A 142 7.28 6.97 -25.73
C ALA A 142 8.60 7.66 -26.08
N ILE A 143 8.53 8.85 -26.70
CA ILE A 143 9.70 9.63 -27.13
C ILE A 143 10.52 10.06 -25.91
N SER A 144 9.87 10.64 -24.88
CA SER A 144 10.55 11.14 -23.69
C SER A 144 11.14 10.02 -22.81
N ASN A 145 10.62 8.81 -22.92
CA ASN A 145 11.10 7.63 -22.19
C ASN A 145 12.04 6.74 -23.04
N HIS A 146 12.45 7.22 -24.23
CA HIS A 146 13.37 6.50 -25.12
C HIS A 146 12.89 5.09 -25.49
N TYR A 147 11.60 4.89 -25.71
CA TYR A 147 11.07 3.67 -26.32
C TYR A 147 11.12 3.78 -27.85
N SER A 148 11.58 2.72 -28.50
CA SER A 148 11.43 2.63 -29.95
C SER A 148 9.95 2.40 -30.32
N PRO A 149 9.51 2.77 -31.53
CA PRO A 149 8.17 2.47 -31.99
C PRO A 149 7.80 0.98 -31.91
N SER A 150 8.73 0.09 -32.21
CA SER A 150 8.53 -1.37 -32.09
C SER A 150 8.30 -1.79 -30.65
N GLN A 151 9.05 -1.26 -29.68
CA GLN A 151 8.84 -1.55 -28.26
C GLN A 151 7.45 -1.10 -27.79
N VAL A 152 6.98 0.08 -28.23
CA VAL A 152 5.63 0.56 -27.88
C VAL A 152 4.56 -0.38 -28.43
N VAL A 153 4.70 -0.84 -29.67
CA VAL A 153 3.78 -1.80 -30.29
C VAL A 153 3.80 -3.11 -29.48
N THR A 154 4.97 -3.67 -29.21
CA THR A 154 5.11 -4.90 -28.41
C THR A 154 4.45 -4.78 -27.05
N ILE A 155 4.67 -3.67 -26.32
CA ILE A 155 4.04 -3.44 -25.01
C ILE A 155 2.51 -3.43 -25.15
N LYS A 156 1.99 -2.73 -26.16
CA LYS A 156 0.54 -2.62 -26.38
C LYS A 156 -0.13 -3.96 -26.72
N GLU A 157 0.57 -4.81 -27.44
CA GLU A 157 0.08 -6.15 -27.79
C GLU A 157 0.21 -7.15 -26.65
N THR A 158 1.29 -7.05 -25.87
CA THR A 158 1.58 -7.99 -24.78
C THR A 158 0.78 -7.68 -23.51
N LEU A 159 0.60 -6.39 -23.18
CA LEU A 159 -0.16 -5.98 -21.99
C LEU A 159 -1.66 -6.22 -22.20
N ARG A 160 -2.28 -7.07 -21.37
CA ARG A 160 -3.65 -7.58 -21.57
C ARG A 160 -4.50 -7.41 -20.31
N ASP A 161 -5.80 -7.28 -20.49
CA ASP A 161 -6.78 -7.13 -19.40
C ASP A 161 -7.33 -8.47 -18.86
N ASP A 162 -6.98 -9.59 -19.49
CA ASP A 162 -7.30 -10.94 -19.02
C ASP A 162 -6.15 -11.64 -18.27
N VAL A 163 -4.98 -11.00 -18.17
CA VAL A 163 -3.80 -11.50 -17.44
C VAL A 163 -3.79 -10.99 -16.01
N LEU A 164 -3.45 -11.86 -15.04
CA LEU A 164 -3.27 -11.49 -13.63
C LEU A 164 -2.31 -10.29 -13.51
N THR A 165 -2.80 -9.19 -12.93
CA THR A 165 -2.09 -7.92 -12.88
C THR A 165 -1.76 -7.53 -11.44
N ILE A 166 -0.46 -7.44 -11.13
CA ILE A 166 0.03 -7.04 -9.82
C ILE A 166 0.58 -5.60 -9.91
N GLY A 167 0.10 -4.72 -9.04
CA GLY A 167 0.50 -3.32 -9.00
C GLY A 167 1.44 -2.99 -7.85
N PHE A 168 2.46 -2.20 -8.14
CA PHE A 168 3.36 -1.62 -7.16
C PHE A 168 3.56 -0.15 -7.49
N ALA A 169 2.92 0.75 -6.74
CA ALA A 169 3.04 2.18 -6.99
C ALA A 169 3.17 2.98 -5.71
N ARG A 170 4.28 3.71 -5.58
CA ARG A 170 4.60 4.48 -4.38
C ARG A 170 5.79 5.42 -4.60
N ARG A 171 6.10 6.26 -3.58
CA ARG A 171 7.37 6.94 -3.55
C ARG A 171 8.51 5.92 -3.48
N PHE A 172 9.48 6.04 -4.36
CA PHE A 172 10.67 5.19 -4.34
C PHE A 172 11.62 5.66 -3.24
N ALA A 173 11.83 4.80 -2.26
CA ALA A 173 12.80 4.91 -1.18
C ALA A 173 13.35 3.51 -0.88
N THR A 174 14.59 3.40 -0.44
CA THR A 174 15.31 2.12 -0.31
C THR A 174 14.58 1.11 0.58
N TYR A 175 14.04 1.55 1.74
CA TYR A 175 13.33 0.66 2.66
C TYR A 175 12.06 0.03 2.06
N LYS A 176 11.55 0.59 0.97
CA LYS A 176 10.37 0.07 0.27
C LYS A 176 10.69 -1.11 -0.65
N ARG A 177 11.97 -1.40 -0.83
CA ARG A 177 12.52 -2.56 -1.55
C ARG A 177 11.87 -2.80 -2.92
N ALA A 178 11.68 -1.73 -3.70
CA ALA A 178 10.98 -1.81 -5.00
C ALA A 178 11.60 -2.81 -5.98
N THR A 179 12.89 -3.13 -5.83
CA THR A 179 13.64 -4.05 -6.67
C THR A 179 13.69 -5.48 -6.11
N LEU A 180 13.05 -5.77 -4.99
CA LEU A 180 13.05 -7.10 -4.38
C LEU A 180 12.52 -8.18 -5.33
N LEU A 181 11.51 -7.86 -6.14
CA LEU A 181 10.96 -8.74 -7.17
C LEU A 181 11.99 -9.14 -8.25
N PHE A 182 13.09 -8.41 -8.38
CA PHE A 182 14.13 -8.65 -9.38
C PHE A 182 15.37 -9.38 -8.84
N SER A 183 15.26 -9.97 -7.64
CA SER A 183 16.36 -10.72 -7.01
C SER A 183 16.71 -11.99 -7.78
N ASP A 184 15.74 -12.62 -8.43
CA ASP A 184 15.90 -13.77 -9.30
C ASP A 184 15.14 -13.52 -10.62
N LEU A 185 15.87 -13.08 -11.63
CA LEU A 185 15.28 -12.73 -12.93
C LEU A 185 14.85 -13.95 -13.74
N ASP A 186 15.47 -15.11 -13.53
CA ASP A 186 15.12 -16.33 -14.27
C ASP A 186 13.81 -16.92 -13.70
N ARG A 187 13.63 -16.91 -12.40
CA ARG A 187 12.36 -17.30 -11.77
C ARG A 187 11.23 -16.32 -12.11
N LEU A 188 11.52 -15.02 -12.10
CA LEU A 188 10.58 -14.00 -12.52
C LEU A 188 10.16 -14.17 -13.99
N ASP A 189 11.11 -14.50 -14.86
CA ASP A 189 10.84 -14.82 -16.27
C ASP A 189 9.87 -16.00 -16.41
N ALA A 190 10.11 -17.08 -15.67
CA ALA A 190 9.22 -18.25 -15.66
C ALA A 190 7.79 -17.89 -15.18
N ILE A 191 7.64 -16.96 -14.23
CA ILE A 191 6.33 -16.49 -13.72
C ILE A 191 5.61 -15.67 -14.79
N VAL A 192 6.26 -14.64 -15.35
CA VAL A 192 5.58 -13.71 -16.27
C VAL A 192 5.34 -14.31 -17.65
N ASN A 193 6.10 -15.35 -18.01
CA ASN A 193 6.01 -16.08 -19.28
C ASN A 193 5.32 -17.44 -19.14
N ASN A 194 4.72 -17.75 -18.00
CA ASN A 194 3.97 -18.98 -17.85
C ASN A 194 2.81 -19.00 -18.87
N PRO A 195 2.72 -20.03 -19.75
CA PRO A 195 1.71 -20.06 -20.81
C PRO A 195 0.30 -20.29 -20.29
N GLU A 196 0.13 -20.94 -19.15
CA GLU A 196 -1.18 -21.25 -18.55
C GLU A 196 -1.62 -20.19 -17.54
N MET A 197 -0.68 -19.63 -16.77
CA MET A 197 -0.93 -18.69 -15.70
C MET A 197 0.00 -17.46 -15.77
N PRO A 198 -0.03 -16.70 -16.87
CA PRO A 198 0.86 -15.55 -17.04
C PRO A 198 0.57 -14.46 -15.99
N VAL A 199 1.61 -13.74 -15.58
CA VAL A 199 1.50 -12.62 -14.63
C VAL A 199 2.12 -11.38 -15.24
N GLN A 200 1.49 -10.22 -15.05
CA GLN A 200 2.06 -8.94 -15.46
C GLN A 200 2.15 -7.97 -14.26
N PHE A 201 3.18 -7.13 -14.28
CA PHE A 201 3.46 -6.19 -13.19
C PHE A 201 3.40 -4.75 -13.68
N LEU A 202 2.69 -3.90 -12.96
CA LEU A 202 2.65 -2.46 -13.19
C LEU A 202 3.36 -1.72 -12.06
N PHE A 203 4.48 -1.10 -12.38
CA PHE A 203 5.21 -0.22 -11.48
C PHE A 203 4.91 1.23 -11.80
N ALA A 204 4.73 2.06 -10.79
CA ALA A 204 4.61 3.50 -10.95
C ALA A 204 5.09 4.23 -9.70
N GLY A 205 5.46 5.50 -9.84
CA GLY A 205 5.85 6.31 -8.69
C GLY A 205 6.84 7.39 -9.05
N LYS A 206 7.34 8.04 -8.01
CA LYS A 206 8.33 9.12 -8.10
C LYS A 206 9.37 8.96 -7.01
N ALA A 207 10.59 9.42 -7.28
CA ALA A 207 11.61 9.66 -6.27
C ALA A 207 11.71 11.18 -6.02
N HIS A 208 12.13 11.57 -4.82
CA HIS A 208 12.43 12.97 -4.56
C HIS A 208 13.61 13.43 -5.44
N PRO A 209 13.62 14.66 -5.97
CA PRO A 209 14.73 15.15 -6.80
C PRO A 209 16.12 15.04 -6.17
N ALA A 210 16.21 15.13 -4.84
CA ALA A 210 17.45 14.98 -4.10
C ALA A 210 17.74 13.53 -3.66
N ASP A 211 16.82 12.57 -3.91
CA ASP A 211 16.99 11.16 -3.56
C ASP A 211 17.54 10.36 -4.74
N LYS A 212 18.88 10.39 -4.86
CA LYS A 212 19.59 9.67 -5.93
C LYS A 212 19.32 8.16 -5.87
N ALA A 213 19.31 7.58 -4.68
CA ALA A 213 19.07 6.15 -4.50
C ALA A 213 17.66 5.75 -5.02
N GLY A 214 16.62 6.53 -4.68
CA GLY A 214 15.27 6.31 -5.20
C GLY A 214 15.18 6.46 -6.72
N GLN A 215 15.93 7.40 -7.32
CA GLN A 215 16.01 7.55 -8.78
C GLN A 215 16.67 6.34 -9.43
N ASP A 216 17.74 5.82 -8.84
CA ASP A 216 18.47 4.65 -9.37
C ASP A 216 17.61 3.37 -9.31
N LEU A 217 16.74 3.21 -8.30
CA LEU A 217 15.74 2.15 -8.26
C LEU A 217 14.76 2.22 -9.45
N ILE A 218 14.27 3.42 -9.77
CA ILE A 218 13.38 3.62 -10.94
C ILE A 218 14.13 3.26 -12.23
N LYS A 219 15.36 3.74 -12.38
CA LYS A 219 16.19 3.44 -13.54
C LYS A 219 16.40 1.94 -13.74
N GLN A 220 16.73 1.21 -12.69
CA GLN A 220 16.89 -0.23 -12.71
C GLN A 220 15.62 -0.96 -13.18
N ILE A 221 14.46 -0.57 -12.65
CA ILE A 221 13.16 -1.17 -13.06
C ILE A 221 12.88 -0.90 -14.54
N VAL A 222 13.13 0.32 -15.01
CA VAL A 222 12.93 0.68 -16.42
C VAL A 222 13.88 -0.10 -17.34
N GLU A 223 15.14 -0.29 -16.95
CA GLU A 223 16.11 -1.08 -17.71
C GLU A 223 15.70 -2.56 -17.80
N ILE A 224 15.24 -3.15 -16.70
CA ILE A 224 14.73 -4.53 -16.67
C ILE A 224 13.48 -4.66 -17.54
N SER A 225 12.54 -3.72 -17.45
CA SER A 225 11.29 -3.75 -18.20
C SER A 225 11.46 -3.68 -19.73
N LYS A 226 12.64 -3.25 -20.21
CA LYS A 226 12.99 -3.18 -21.64
C LYS A 226 13.64 -4.44 -22.18
N GLN A 227 13.99 -5.41 -21.34
CA GLN A 227 14.55 -6.69 -21.79
C GLN A 227 13.48 -7.48 -22.55
N ASP A 228 13.87 -8.21 -23.60
CA ASP A 228 12.98 -8.95 -24.49
C ASP A 228 12.04 -9.90 -23.73
N ARG A 229 12.53 -10.55 -22.69
CA ARG A 229 11.75 -11.47 -21.85
C ARG A 229 10.71 -10.80 -20.97
N PHE A 230 10.85 -9.49 -20.71
CA PHE A 230 9.98 -8.74 -19.79
C PHE A 230 9.13 -7.65 -20.45
N ILE A 231 9.45 -7.31 -21.70
CA ILE A 231 8.74 -6.22 -22.39
C ILE A 231 7.23 -6.46 -22.48
N GLY A 232 6.45 -5.49 -22.02
CA GLY A 232 4.99 -5.56 -21.95
C GLY A 232 4.43 -6.41 -20.80
N LYS A 233 5.28 -7.15 -20.06
CA LYS A 233 4.89 -7.96 -18.88
C LYS A 233 5.30 -7.29 -17.57
N ILE A 234 6.42 -6.58 -17.57
CA ILE A 234 6.83 -5.68 -16.50
C ILE A 234 6.85 -4.28 -17.08
N VAL A 235 5.99 -3.42 -16.58
CA VAL A 235 5.77 -2.09 -17.14
C VAL A 235 5.95 -1.02 -16.06
N PHE A 236 6.87 -0.08 -16.29
CA PHE A 236 6.95 1.14 -15.50
C PHE A 236 6.06 2.21 -16.14
N VAL A 237 4.99 2.61 -15.45
CA VAL A 237 4.01 3.59 -15.95
C VAL A 237 4.47 4.99 -15.57
N PRO A 238 4.79 5.85 -16.55
CA PRO A 238 5.29 7.19 -16.29
C PRO A 238 4.18 8.17 -15.84
N GLY A 239 4.61 9.36 -15.38
CA GLY A 239 3.68 10.43 -15.05
C GLY A 239 2.75 10.12 -13.87
N TYR A 240 3.29 9.48 -12.81
CA TYR A 240 2.53 9.13 -11.63
C TYR A 240 1.93 10.37 -10.96
N ASP A 241 0.61 10.42 -10.93
CA ASP A 241 -0.22 11.46 -10.32
C ASP A 241 -1.44 10.84 -9.62
N ILE A 242 -2.30 11.66 -9.04
CA ILE A 242 -3.50 11.17 -8.34
C ILE A 242 -4.49 10.46 -9.27
N SER A 243 -4.56 10.84 -10.54
CA SER A 243 -5.44 10.21 -11.53
C SER A 243 -4.96 8.78 -11.83
N LEU A 244 -3.68 8.63 -12.14
CA LEU A 244 -3.07 7.30 -12.35
C LEU A 244 -3.12 6.46 -11.08
N ALA A 245 -2.86 7.07 -9.90
CA ALA A 245 -2.96 6.37 -8.62
C ALA A 245 -4.35 5.75 -8.41
N LYS A 246 -5.43 6.50 -8.70
CA LYS A 246 -6.80 5.99 -8.64
C LYS A 246 -7.01 4.81 -9.59
N ARG A 247 -6.58 4.94 -10.85
CA ARG A 247 -6.71 3.86 -11.84
C ARG A 247 -5.99 2.58 -11.39
N LEU A 248 -4.77 2.72 -10.86
CA LEU A 248 -3.99 1.58 -10.37
C LEU A 248 -4.69 0.86 -9.21
N VAL A 249 -5.05 1.56 -8.13
CA VAL A 249 -5.70 0.95 -6.95
C VAL A 249 -7.12 0.43 -7.25
N GLN A 250 -7.75 0.88 -8.34
CA GLN A 250 -9.05 0.41 -8.78
C GLN A 250 -8.97 -0.78 -9.74
N GLY A 251 -7.91 -0.87 -10.55
CA GLY A 251 -7.87 -1.74 -11.71
C GLY A 251 -6.95 -2.95 -11.63
N VAL A 252 -5.88 -2.95 -10.79
CA VAL A 252 -5.03 -4.12 -10.61
C VAL A 252 -5.76 -5.23 -9.84
N ASP A 253 -5.32 -6.45 -9.95
CA ASP A 253 -5.91 -7.58 -9.23
C ASP A 253 -5.32 -7.73 -7.83
N VAL A 254 -4.01 -7.51 -7.71
CA VAL A 254 -3.27 -7.56 -6.44
C VAL A 254 -2.45 -6.28 -6.29
N TRP A 255 -2.44 -5.74 -5.07
CA TRP A 255 -1.63 -4.60 -4.68
C TRP A 255 -0.47 -5.05 -3.82
N MET A 256 0.75 -4.95 -4.32
CA MET A 256 1.94 -5.45 -3.65
C MET A 256 2.68 -4.35 -2.89
N ASN A 257 3.10 -4.67 -1.65
CA ASN A 257 4.02 -3.88 -0.85
C ASN A 257 5.02 -4.79 -0.12
N ASN A 258 6.28 -4.39 -0.07
CA ASN A 258 7.33 -5.19 0.53
C ASN A 258 8.36 -4.34 1.31
N PRO A 259 7.91 -3.48 2.24
CA PRO A 259 8.82 -2.64 3.02
C PRO A 259 9.75 -3.50 3.89
N THR A 260 10.91 -2.93 4.28
CA THR A 260 11.72 -3.48 5.36
C THR A 260 11.01 -3.22 6.68
N ARG A 261 10.71 -4.27 7.43
CA ARG A 261 10.05 -4.16 8.74
C ARG A 261 11.02 -3.62 9.81
N PRO A 262 10.54 -2.85 10.76
CA PRO A 262 9.22 -2.21 10.92
C PRO A 262 9.20 -0.75 10.42
N GLN A 263 9.68 -0.48 9.22
CA GLN A 263 9.93 0.89 8.74
C GLN A 263 8.72 1.56 8.06
N GLU A 264 7.64 0.81 7.78
CA GLU A 264 6.40 1.37 7.25
C GLU A 264 5.48 1.78 8.41
N ALA A 265 5.37 3.07 8.67
CA ALA A 265 4.57 3.57 9.79
C ALA A 265 3.07 3.19 9.69
N SER A 266 2.51 3.25 8.52
CA SER A 266 1.15 2.77 8.24
C SER A 266 1.05 2.23 6.81
N GLY A 267 1.30 3.05 5.80
CA GLY A 267 0.86 2.83 4.44
C GLY A 267 -0.65 3.09 4.31
N THR A 268 -1.08 3.55 3.15
CA THR A 268 -2.51 3.77 2.84
C THR A 268 -2.87 3.30 1.44
N SER A 269 -1.89 2.94 0.63
CA SER A 269 -2.14 2.51 -0.76
C SER A 269 -2.89 1.18 -0.83
N GLY A 270 -2.54 0.22 0.05
CA GLY A 270 -3.26 -1.04 0.17
C GLY A 270 -4.69 -0.86 0.71
N GLU A 271 -4.91 0.09 1.63
CA GLU A 271 -6.26 0.44 2.10
C GLU A 271 -7.13 0.96 0.94
N LYS A 272 -6.56 1.83 0.07
CA LYS A 272 -7.24 2.33 -1.14
C LYS A 272 -7.59 1.21 -2.12
N ALA A 273 -6.68 0.26 -2.29
CA ALA A 273 -6.88 -0.92 -3.12
C ALA A 273 -8.01 -1.80 -2.57
N ALA A 274 -8.01 -2.08 -1.26
CA ALA A 274 -9.03 -2.87 -0.59
C ALA A 274 -10.44 -2.30 -0.74
N MET A 275 -10.60 -0.95 -0.77
CA MET A 275 -11.89 -0.30 -1.04
C MET A 275 -12.48 -0.64 -2.42
N ASN A 276 -11.69 -1.21 -3.31
CA ASN A 276 -12.05 -1.62 -4.66
C ASN A 276 -12.02 -3.14 -4.87
N GLY A 277 -11.96 -3.91 -3.78
CA GLY A 277 -11.85 -5.36 -3.85
C GLY A 277 -10.54 -5.86 -4.46
N VAL A 278 -9.49 -5.04 -4.43
CA VAL A 278 -8.13 -5.41 -4.82
C VAL A 278 -7.42 -5.99 -3.60
N MET A 279 -7.00 -7.24 -3.69
CA MET A 279 -6.33 -7.93 -2.60
C MET A 279 -4.96 -7.33 -2.35
N HIS A 280 -4.59 -7.24 -1.07
CA HIS A 280 -3.27 -6.75 -0.66
C HIS A 280 -2.32 -7.93 -0.43
N PHE A 281 -1.11 -7.81 -0.98
CA PHE A 281 -0.02 -8.75 -0.77
C PHE A 281 1.18 -7.98 -0.22
N SER A 282 1.52 -8.20 1.02
CA SER A 282 2.56 -7.40 1.69
C SER A 282 3.26 -8.13 2.82
N VAL A 283 4.44 -7.63 3.16
CA VAL A 283 5.03 -7.86 4.49
C VAL A 283 4.06 -7.37 5.56
N LEU A 284 3.95 -8.08 6.68
CA LEU A 284 3.17 -7.65 7.84
C LEU A 284 3.87 -6.48 8.54
N ASP A 285 3.62 -5.27 8.03
CA ASP A 285 4.13 -4.00 8.52
C ASP A 285 3.04 -2.92 8.39
N GLY A 286 3.14 -1.86 9.18
CA GLY A 286 2.18 -0.78 9.18
C GLY A 286 0.74 -1.26 9.42
N TRP A 287 -0.20 -0.79 8.58
CA TRP A 287 -1.62 -1.13 8.67
C TRP A 287 -1.93 -2.62 8.43
N TRP A 288 -1.07 -3.33 7.66
CA TRP A 288 -1.35 -4.71 7.27
C TRP A 288 -1.23 -5.70 8.43
N VAL A 289 -0.50 -5.35 9.50
CA VAL A 289 -0.49 -6.13 10.76
C VAL A 289 -1.88 -6.29 11.35
N GLU A 290 -2.71 -5.24 11.22
CA GLU A 290 -4.10 -5.23 11.71
C GLU A 290 -5.09 -5.68 10.64
N GLY A 291 -4.78 -5.34 9.37
CA GLY A 291 -5.67 -5.52 8.25
C GLY A 291 -5.68 -6.92 7.65
N TYR A 292 -4.59 -7.68 7.82
CA TYR A 292 -4.50 -9.01 7.23
C TYR A 292 -5.57 -9.96 7.76
N LYS A 293 -6.25 -10.60 6.83
CA LYS A 293 -7.20 -11.69 7.08
C LYS A 293 -6.93 -12.80 6.08
N GLN A 294 -6.88 -14.03 6.55
CA GLN A 294 -6.80 -15.19 5.68
C GLN A 294 -8.02 -15.23 4.75
N GLY A 295 -7.80 -15.48 3.46
CA GLY A 295 -8.87 -15.45 2.46
C GLY A 295 -9.27 -14.05 1.98
N ALA A 296 -8.50 -12.99 2.35
CA ALA A 296 -8.73 -11.60 1.92
C ALA A 296 -7.45 -10.89 1.45
N GLY A 297 -6.41 -11.64 1.20
CA GLY A 297 -5.09 -11.16 0.78
C GLY A 297 -3.99 -12.08 1.26
N TRP A 298 -2.74 -11.68 1.04
CA TRP A 298 -1.56 -12.48 1.37
C TRP A 298 -0.58 -11.67 2.20
N ALA A 299 0.16 -12.38 3.05
CA ALA A 299 1.16 -11.78 3.90
C ALA A 299 2.45 -12.61 3.90
N LEU A 300 3.59 -11.93 3.87
CA LEU A 300 4.84 -12.56 4.22
C LEU A 300 4.88 -12.78 5.75
N PRO A 301 5.57 -13.82 6.24
CA PRO A 301 5.67 -14.08 7.67
C PRO A 301 6.07 -12.85 8.49
N MET A 302 5.53 -12.73 9.69
CA MET A 302 5.78 -11.57 10.54
C MET A 302 7.19 -11.60 11.12
N GLU A 303 7.71 -12.75 11.41
CA GLU A 303 8.99 -12.93 12.09
C GLU A 303 10.15 -12.73 11.13
N ARG A 304 11.13 -11.98 11.59
CA ARG A 304 12.39 -11.85 10.90
C ARG A 304 13.24 -13.10 11.18
N THR A 305 13.65 -13.79 10.11
CA THR A 305 14.44 -15.03 10.23
C THR A 305 15.94 -14.74 10.31
N TYR A 306 16.40 -13.70 9.63
CA TYR A 306 17.81 -13.35 9.55
C TYR A 306 18.08 -11.92 10.04
N ASP A 307 19.13 -11.72 10.81
CA ASP A 307 19.62 -10.40 11.21
C ASP A 307 20.26 -9.66 10.04
N ASP A 308 20.98 -10.37 9.15
CA ASP A 308 21.51 -9.81 7.92
C ASP A 308 20.37 -9.53 6.92
N GLN A 309 20.22 -8.26 6.55
CA GLN A 309 19.15 -7.82 5.64
C GLN A 309 19.25 -8.44 4.25
N ARG A 310 20.43 -8.88 3.79
CA ARG A 310 20.61 -9.54 2.49
C ARG A 310 19.92 -10.90 2.49
N TYR A 311 20.19 -11.73 3.50
CA TYR A 311 19.54 -13.04 3.64
C TYR A 311 18.04 -12.92 3.88
N GLN A 312 17.60 -11.90 4.65
CA GLN A 312 16.19 -11.62 4.79
C GLN A 312 15.54 -11.22 3.47
N ASN A 313 16.22 -10.43 2.64
CA ASN A 313 15.72 -10.06 1.31
C ASN A 313 15.62 -11.28 0.37
N GLU A 314 16.59 -12.18 0.39
CA GLU A 314 16.56 -13.41 -0.40
C GLU A 314 15.38 -14.31 0.01
N LEU A 315 15.15 -14.48 1.32
CA LEU A 315 14.02 -15.23 1.84
C LEU A 315 12.68 -14.58 1.47
N ASP A 316 12.56 -13.27 1.67
CA ASP A 316 11.34 -12.54 1.34
C ASP A 316 11.04 -12.61 -0.17
N ALA A 317 12.05 -12.47 -1.03
CA ALA A 317 11.90 -12.61 -2.48
C ALA A 317 11.44 -14.02 -2.87
N ALA A 318 12.09 -15.06 -2.32
CA ALA A 318 11.70 -16.44 -2.56
C ALA A 318 10.25 -16.71 -2.10
N THR A 319 9.85 -16.15 -0.96
CA THR A 319 8.47 -16.26 -0.45
C THR A 319 7.48 -15.54 -1.38
N ILE A 320 7.83 -14.35 -1.88
CA ILE A 320 6.99 -13.62 -2.85
C ILE A 320 6.75 -14.48 -4.11
N TYR A 321 7.80 -15.03 -4.69
CA TYR A 321 7.65 -15.88 -5.88
C TYR A 321 6.80 -17.11 -5.59
N THR A 322 7.10 -17.82 -4.49
CA THR A 322 6.35 -19.03 -4.09
C THR A 322 4.86 -18.74 -3.88
N THR A 323 4.52 -17.62 -3.23
CA THR A 323 3.13 -17.22 -3.03
C THR A 323 2.44 -16.88 -4.36
N ILE A 324 3.14 -16.21 -5.28
CA ILE A 324 2.59 -15.92 -6.62
C ILE A 324 2.34 -17.22 -7.39
N GLU A 325 3.31 -18.13 -7.41
CA GLU A 325 3.28 -19.38 -8.17
C GLU A 325 2.25 -20.38 -7.64
N ASN A 326 2.14 -20.51 -6.32
CA ASN A 326 1.39 -21.60 -5.69
C ASN A 326 0.03 -21.19 -5.11
N GLU A 327 -0.21 -19.89 -4.92
CA GLU A 327 -1.45 -19.42 -4.30
C GLU A 327 -2.17 -18.40 -5.19
N ILE A 328 -1.51 -17.29 -5.56
CA ILE A 328 -2.18 -16.15 -6.23
C ILE A 328 -2.56 -16.52 -7.67
N ALA A 329 -1.60 -16.98 -8.46
CA ALA A 329 -1.88 -17.31 -9.86
C ALA A 329 -2.84 -18.50 -10.00
N PRO A 330 -2.68 -19.63 -9.29
CA PRO A 330 -3.64 -20.72 -9.35
C PRO A 330 -5.07 -20.27 -8.97
N LEU A 331 -5.23 -19.48 -7.92
CA LEU A 331 -6.55 -19.00 -7.49
C LEU A 331 -7.19 -18.08 -8.54
N TYR A 332 -6.40 -17.24 -9.22
CA TYR A 332 -6.92 -16.34 -10.26
C TYR A 332 -7.35 -17.10 -11.52
N TYR A 333 -6.60 -18.13 -11.89
CA TYR A 333 -6.83 -18.92 -13.12
C TYR A 333 -7.71 -20.16 -12.92
N ASP A 334 -8.20 -20.40 -11.70
CA ASP A 334 -9.19 -21.45 -11.44
C ASP A 334 -10.58 -21.01 -11.92
N ILE A 335 -10.73 -20.99 -13.24
CA ILE A 335 -11.96 -20.57 -13.93
C ILE A 335 -12.91 -21.74 -14.05
N ASP A 336 -14.06 -21.66 -13.41
CA ASP A 336 -15.15 -22.62 -13.62
C ASP A 336 -15.64 -22.59 -15.08
N LYS A 337 -15.71 -23.75 -15.71
CA LYS A 337 -16.03 -23.88 -17.14
C LYS A 337 -17.48 -23.51 -17.47
N ASN A 338 -18.40 -23.63 -16.52
CA ASN A 338 -19.81 -23.34 -16.71
C ASN A 338 -20.12 -21.86 -16.53
N THR A 339 -19.46 -21.23 -15.58
CA THR A 339 -19.70 -19.82 -15.23
C THR A 339 -18.73 -18.84 -15.91
N GLY A 340 -17.56 -19.32 -16.33
CA GLY A 340 -16.48 -18.50 -16.89
C GLY A 340 -15.85 -17.54 -15.85
N ARG A 341 -15.92 -17.89 -14.57
CA ARG A 341 -15.46 -17.04 -13.46
C ARG A 341 -14.59 -17.82 -12.48
N ALA A 342 -13.64 -17.14 -11.84
CA ALA A 342 -12.87 -17.68 -10.73
C ALA A 342 -13.65 -17.45 -9.41
N GLU A 343 -14.42 -18.43 -8.98
CA GLU A 343 -15.31 -18.30 -7.81
C GLU A 343 -14.51 -18.09 -6.53
N GLY A 344 -13.39 -18.79 -6.35
CA GLY A 344 -12.50 -18.58 -5.21
C GLY A 344 -11.90 -17.17 -5.16
N TRP A 345 -11.56 -16.60 -6.32
CA TRP A 345 -11.10 -15.21 -6.43
C TRP A 345 -12.16 -14.20 -6.04
N ILE A 346 -13.40 -14.43 -6.46
CA ILE A 346 -14.56 -13.59 -6.12
C ILE A 346 -14.80 -13.60 -4.62
N GLU A 347 -14.65 -14.74 -3.96
CA GLU A 347 -14.77 -14.85 -2.51
C GLU A 347 -13.69 -14.02 -1.79
N TYR A 348 -12.43 -14.06 -2.25
CA TYR A 348 -11.38 -13.18 -1.74
C TYR A 348 -11.71 -11.69 -1.90
N ILE A 349 -12.34 -11.30 -3.02
CA ILE A 349 -12.81 -9.92 -3.24
C ILE A 349 -13.85 -9.54 -2.18
N ARG A 350 -14.85 -10.39 -1.93
CA ARG A 350 -15.87 -10.15 -0.89
C ARG A 350 -15.25 -9.99 0.48
N ASN A 351 -14.37 -10.92 0.84
CA ASN A 351 -13.67 -10.87 2.12
C ASN A 351 -12.81 -9.62 2.26
N THR A 352 -12.12 -9.20 1.19
CA THR A 352 -11.34 -7.96 1.17
C THR A 352 -12.24 -6.74 1.48
N VAL A 353 -13.41 -6.64 0.87
CA VAL A 353 -14.34 -5.54 1.11
C VAL A 353 -14.97 -5.63 2.50
N ALA A 354 -15.51 -6.79 2.87
CA ALA A 354 -16.26 -6.97 4.10
C ALA A 354 -15.40 -6.96 5.37
N GLN A 355 -14.21 -7.60 5.33
CA GLN A 355 -13.42 -7.86 6.52
C GLN A 355 -12.19 -6.94 6.65
N VAL A 356 -11.68 -6.42 5.52
CA VAL A 356 -10.49 -5.56 5.51
C VAL A 356 -10.89 -4.10 5.32
N ALA A 357 -11.47 -3.74 4.17
CA ALA A 357 -11.74 -2.35 3.81
C ALA A 357 -12.60 -1.61 4.85
N CYS A 358 -13.57 -2.29 5.45
CA CYS A 358 -14.46 -1.74 6.47
C CYS A 358 -13.74 -1.13 7.68
N ASN A 359 -12.49 -1.54 7.94
CA ASN A 359 -11.71 -1.07 9.09
C ASN A 359 -10.90 0.19 8.80
N PHE A 360 -10.73 0.58 7.53
CA PHE A 360 -9.76 1.59 7.14
C PHE A 360 -10.38 2.77 6.37
N THR A 361 -11.56 3.20 6.78
CA THR A 361 -12.19 4.43 6.28
C THR A 361 -11.71 5.65 7.07
N THR A 362 -11.59 6.81 6.40
CA THR A 362 -11.32 8.10 7.09
C THR A 362 -12.39 8.41 8.14
N ASN A 363 -13.63 8.01 7.91
CA ASN A 363 -14.73 8.22 8.86
C ASN A 363 -14.46 7.49 10.18
N ARG A 364 -14.05 6.21 10.15
CA ARG A 364 -13.64 5.45 11.33
C ARG A 364 -12.42 6.11 11.99
N MET A 365 -11.39 6.46 11.23
CA MET A 365 -10.18 7.11 11.74
C MET A 365 -10.52 8.41 12.50
N LEU A 366 -11.36 9.28 11.93
CA LEU A 366 -11.77 10.52 12.57
C LEU A 366 -12.58 10.26 13.85
N THR A 367 -13.46 9.26 13.83
CA THR A 367 -14.22 8.86 15.02
C THR A 367 -13.28 8.43 16.16
N ASP A 368 -12.25 7.64 15.83
CA ASP A 368 -11.25 7.22 16.82
C ASP A 368 -10.46 8.41 17.37
N TYR A 369 -10.03 9.35 16.53
CA TYR A 369 -9.36 10.59 16.98
C TYR A 369 -10.27 11.42 17.89
N VAL A 370 -11.53 11.61 17.53
CA VAL A 370 -12.47 12.36 18.36
C VAL A 370 -12.66 11.69 19.72
N ASN A 371 -12.89 10.38 19.73
CA ASN A 371 -13.16 9.66 20.96
C ASN A 371 -11.93 9.54 21.88
N GLN A 372 -10.74 9.37 21.31
CA GLN A 372 -9.53 9.16 22.12
C GLN A 372 -8.90 10.48 22.59
N TYR A 373 -8.94 11.55 21.79
CA TYR A 373 -8.14 12.74 22.04
C TYR A 373 -8.94 14.03 22.19
N TYR A 374 -10.09 14.17 21.53
CA TYR A 374 -10.83 15.43 21.55
C TYR A 374 -12.05 15.43 22.48
N ALA A 375 -12.88 14.38 22.45
CA ALA A 375 -14.10 14.30 23.26
C ALA A 375 -13.86 14.09 24.78
N PRO A 376 -12.90 13.27 25.25
CA PRO A 376 -12.73 13.01 26.67
C PRO A 376 -12.37 14.24 27.51
N GLN A 377 -11.89 15.31 26.89
CA GLN A 377 -11.47 16.54 27.58
C GLN A 377 -12.64 17.49 27.91
N SER A 378 -13.80 17.27 27.29
CA SER A 378 -15.00 18.07 27.56
C SER A 378 -15.84 17.57 28.72
N VAL A 379 -15.48 16.44 29.32
CA VAL A 379 -16.25 15.74 30.38
C VAL A 379 -15.49 15.69 31.72
N ARG A 380 -14.32 16.35 31.80
CA ARG A 380 -13.56 16.45 33.07
C ARG A 380 -13.60 17.83 33.67
#